data_62a6942457ca99d2ead22bfb6ed32594
#
_entry.id   62a6942457ca99d2ead22bfb6ed32594
#
_cell.length_a   1.000
_cell.length_b   1.000
_cell.length_c   1.000
_cell.angle_alpha   90.00
_cell.angle_beta   90.00
_cell.angle_gamma   90.00
#
_symmetry.space_group_name_H-M   'P 1'
#
loop_
_entity.id
_entity.type
_entity.pdbx_description
1 polymer ?
#
loop_
_entity_poly.entity_id
_entity_poly.type
_entity_poly.pdbx_seq_one_letter_code
_entity_poly.pdbx_strand_id
1 'polypeptide(L)'
;MTKLHYVHGSENHFFLLDVDELKDSLDDYQLSYLAKKLAQSDVLPYSDGLLVVDHSDHDECISQMKVFNSDGSVASMCGNGLRCVGRYLAEKFDQTDFKVQTMQADLNVHVFDDIAKGVSWVGVQIAPVRFAPSDLPYTNLDFDQIINEEIPEFSDHLKFTSMAVPNPHLISFVEDDDDLEETLFNLGTYLNQPNNYYPDGVNVNFSKILGKNKIFVRTFERGVGFTNACGTGMSATSMAFAMNYPELVDVSEPIDVFNPGGKVQTKVHTEPDNRWIQLMGNATFVGYIEADEVDLLSEPIQNNLVESGEEADYLAFIDTIKQ
;
A
#
# COMPACT_ATOMS: atom_id res chain seq x y z
N MET A 1 -7.37 19.91 -22.64
CA MET A 1 -7.76 18.57 -22.20
C MET A 1 -6.61 18.00 -21.43
N THR A 2 -6.89 17.29 -20.34
CA THR A 2 -5.88 16.56 -19.54
C THR A 2 -6.26 15.08 -19.47
N LYS A 3 -5.30 14.23 -19.11
CA LYS A 3 -5.51 12.80 -18.92
C LYS A 3 -5.65 12.46 -17.44
N LEU A 4 -6.68 11.72 -17.10
CA LEU A 4 -6.83 11.02 -15.85
C LEU A 4 -6.53 9.56 -16.12
N HIS A 5 -5.34 9.08 -15.73
CA HIS A 5 -5.01 7.66 -15.88
C HIS A 5 -5.77 6.85 -14.83
N TYR A 6 -6.42 5.76 -15.25
CA TYR A 6 -7.05 4.82 -14.35
C TYR A 6 -6.11 3.64 -14.14
N VAL A 7 -5.65 3.48 -12.90
CA VAL A 7 -4.54 2.60 -12.56
C VAL A 7 -4.83 1.79 -11.30
N HIS A 8 -4.15 0.67 -11.11
CA HIS A 8 -4.17 -0.04 -9.84
C HIS A 8 -2.86 -0.75 -9.49
N GLY A 9 -2.64 -0.91 -8.17
CA GLY A 9 -1.66 -1.83 -7.61
C GLY A 9 -2.38 -2.83 -6.71
N SER A 10 -2.36 -4.13 -7.07
CA SER A 10 -3.03 -5.20 -6.31
C SER A 10 -4.53 -4.93 -6.08
N GLU A 11 -5.26 -4.58 -7.13
CA GLU A 11 -6.70 -4.25 -7.12
C GLU A 11 -7.08 -3.03 -6.23
N ASN A 12 -6.12 -2.21 -5.84
CA ASN A 12 -6.37 -0.92 -5.20
C ASN A 12 -6.34 0.15 -6.29
N HIS A 13 -7.51 0.62 -6.69
CA HIS A 13 -7.74 1.42 -7.89
C HIS A 13 -7.70 2.92 -7.62
N PHE A 14 -7.05 3.66 -8.50
CA PHE A 14 -6.92 5.11 -8.42
C PHE A 14 -7.10 5.78 -9.79
N PHE A 15 -7.53 7.04 -9.74
CA PHE A 15 -7.20 7.95 -10.81
C PHE A 15 -5.83 8.59 -10.53
N LEU A 16 -5.00 8.77 -11.56
CA LEU A 16 -3.72 9.46 -11.48
C LEU A 16 -3.77 10.70 -12.35
N LEU A 17 -3.45 11.84 -11.75
CA LEU A 17 -3.38 13.15 -12.38
C LEU A 17 -1.97 13.73 -12.23
N ASP A 18 -1.38 14.12 -13.33
CA ASP A 18 -0.14 14.92 -13.35
C ASP A 18 -0.51 16.39 -13.44
N VAL A 19 -0.31 17.13 -12.33
CA VAL A 19 -0.68 18.55 -12.27
C VAL A 19 0.31 19.45 -12.99
N ASP A 20 1.53 18.98 -13.25
CA ASP A 20 2.51 19.72 -14.09
C ASP A 20 2.04 19.83 -15.55
N GLU A 21 1.12 18.98 -16.00
CA GLU A 21 0.53 19.01 -17.33
C GLU A 21 -0.67 19.95 -17.45
N LEU A 22 -1.15 20.50 -16.33
CA LEU A 22 -2.27 21.42 -16.29
C LEU A 22 -1.82 22.87 -16.61
N LYS A 23 -2.70 23.64 -17.22
CA LYS A 23 -2.45 25.07 -17.46
C LYS A 23 -2.55 25.91 -16.20
N ASP A 24 -3.52 25.55 -15.33
CA ASP A 24 -3.78 26.21 -14.08
C ASP A 24 -3.49 25.22 -12.93
N SER A 25 -2.74 25.66 -11.92
CA SER A 25 -2.46 24.84 -10.74
C SER A 25 -3.70 24.61 -9.91
N LEU A 26 -3.84 23.41 -9.36
CA LEU A 26 -4.87 23.05 -8.40
C LEU A 26 -4.30 23.04 -6.98
N ASP A 27 -5.00 23.67 -6.03
CA ASP A 27 -4.64 23.59 -4.62
C ASP A 27 -5.14 22.29 -3.97
N ASP A 28 -4.67 21.99 -2.76
CA ASP A 28 -5.01 20.75 -2.04
C ASP A 28 -6.52 20.63 -1.74
N TYR A 29 -7.24 21.75 -1.59
CA TYR A 29 -8.68 21.75 -1.40
C TYR A 29 -9.41 21.30 -2.69
N GLN A 30 -8.96 21.80 -3.83
CA GLN A 30 -9.49 21.45 -5.15
C GLN A 30 -9.19 20.00 -5.51
N LEU A 31 -7.98 19.52 -5.17
CA LEU A 31 -7.58 18.11 -5.35
C LEU A 31 -8.39 17.17 -4.46
N SER A 32 -8.62 17.54 -3.19
CA SER A 32 -9.51 16.81 -2.28
C SER A 32 -10.95 16.74 -2.81
N TYR A 33 -11.45 17.85 -3.34
CA TYR A 33 -12.77 17.89 -3.96
C TYR A 33 -12.83 16.99 -5.21
N LEU A 34 -11.80 17.03 -6.07
CA LEU A 34 -11.71 16.19 -7.26
C LEU A 34 -11.68 14.71 -6.90
N ALA A 35 -10.93 14.30 -5.88
CA ALA A 35 -10.89 12.92 -5.41
C ALA A 35 -12.28 12.40 -5.01
N LYS A 36 -13.03 13.19 -4.23
CA LYS A 36 -14.43 12.87 -3.88
C LYS A 36 -15.34 12.76 -5.11
N LYS A 37 -15.22 13.72 -6.01
CA LYS A 37 -16.02 13.79 -7.23
C LYS A 37 -15.81 12.56 -8.12
N LEU A 38 -14.54 12.13 -8.28
CA LEU A 38 -14.21 10.94 -9.05
C LEU A 38 -14.75 9.67 -8.39
N ALA A 39 -14.55 9.51 -7.08
CA ALA A 39 -14.98 8.33 -6.34
C ALA A 39 -16.50 8.21 -6.18
N GLN A 40 -17.22 9.32 -6.17
CA GLN A 40 -18.69 9.36 -6.03
C GLN A 40 -19.44 9.34 -7.36
N SER A 41 -18.75 9.25 -8.47
CA SER A 41 -19.36 9.24 -9.80
C SER A 41 -20.05 7.92 -10.08
N ASP A 42 -21.32 7.98 -10.47
CA ASP A 42 -22.09 6.80 -10.90
C ASP A 42 -21.72 6.32 -12.32
N VAL A 43 -20.94 7.11 -13.06
CA VAL A 43 -20.59 6.80 -14.46
C VAL A 43 -19.14 6.41 -14.65
N LEU A 44 -18.24 6.80 -13.72
CA LEU A 44 -16.83 6.44 -13.76
C LEU A 44 -16.59 5.07 -13.09
N PRO A 45 -15.52 4.38 -13.42
CA PRO A 45 -15.14 3.18 -12.68
C PRO A 45 -14.82 3.50 -11.21
N TYR A 46 -15.01 2.50 -10.33
CA TYR A 46 -14.72 2.60 -8.91
C TYR A 46 -13.28 3.06 -8.65
N SER A 47 -13.09 3.93 -7.66
CA SER A 47 -11.78 4.43 -7.28
C SER A 47 -11.66 4.59 -5.77
N ASP A 48 -10.54 4.12 -5.21
CA ASP A 48 -10.15 4.31 -3.81
C ASP A 48 -9.65 5.74 -3.54
N GLY A 49 -9.34 6.49 -4.61
CA GLY A 49 -8.89 7.88 -4.49
C GLY A 49 -8.19 8.42 -5.73
N LEU A 50 -7.46 9.52 -5.51
CA LEU A 50 -6.70 10.24 -6.51
C LEU A 50 -5.20 10.25 -6.14
N LEU A 51 -4.36 9.81 -7.05
CA LEU A 51 -2.91 9.99 -7.02
C LEU A 51 -2.56 11.26 -7.79
N VAL A 52 -1.82 12.14 -7.16
CA VAL A 52 -1.39 13.39 -7.79
C VAL A 52 0.13 13.36 -7.93
N VAL A 53 0.58 13.54 -9.16
CA VAL A 53 1.99 13.78 -9.49
C VAL A 53 2.19 15.28 -9.57
N ASP A 54 3.14 15.81 -8.78
CA ASP A 54 3.41 17.23 -8.64
C ASP A 54 4.92 17.48 -8.66
N HIS A 55 5.31 18.72 -8.83
CA HIS A 55 6.71 19.12 -8.72
C HIS A 55 7.25 18.85 -7.31
N SER A 56 8.48 18.31 -7.24
CA SER A 56 9.19 18.15 -5.96
C SER A 56 10.00 19.39 -5.63
N ASP A 57 9.98 19.84 -4.37
CA ASP A 57 10.89 20.85 -3.83
C ASP A 57 12.17 20.23 -3.21
N HIS A 58 12.33 18.90 -3.29
CA HIS A 58 13.52 18.18 -2.88
C HIS A 58 14.42 17.86 -4.10
N ASP A 59 15.64 18.37 -4.11
CA ASP A 59 16.59 18.24 -5.24
C ASP A 59 16.89 16.79 -5.66
N GLU A 60 16.78 15.82 -4.70
CA GLU A 60 17.04 14.40 -4.97
C GLU A 60 15.84 13.65 -5.54
N CYS A 61 14.66 14.25 -5.57
CA CYS A 61 13.43 13.64 -6.03
C CYS A 61 13.05 14.15 -7.40
N ILE A 62 12.65 13.24 -8.30
CA ILE A 62 12.23 13.65 -9.65
C ILE A 62 10.81 14.22 -9.68
N SER A 63 10.01 13.91 -8.64
CA SER A 63 8.63 14.37 -8.52
C SER A 63 8.13 14.17 -7.08
N GLN A 64 6.97 14.76 -6.75
CA GLN A 64 6.22 14.53 -5.54
C GLN A 64 4.96 13.73 -5.83
N MET A 65 4.62 12.80 -4.93
CA MET A 65 3.32 12.13 -4.92
C MET A 65 2.47 12.63 -3.73
N LYS A 66 1.24 13.06 -4.04
CA LYS A 66 0.18 13.28 -3.03
C LYS A 66 -0.92 12.24 -3.24
N VAL A 67 -1.55 11.81 -2.16
CA VAL A 67 -2.63 10.81 -2.18
C VAL A 67 -3.86 11.37 -1.49
N PHE A 68 -4.97 11.42 -2.21
CA PHE A 68 -6.27 11.81 -1.70
C PHE A 68 -7.21 10.60 -1.74
N ASN A 69 -7.72 10.19 -0.58
CA ASN A 69 -8.68 9.09 -0.46
C ASN A 69 -10.03 9.45 -1.12
N SER A 70 -10.87 8.46 -1.33
CA SER A 70 -12.23 8.63 -1.89
C SER A 70 -13.14 9.57 -1.08
N ASP A 71 -12.87 9.74 0.23
CA ASP A 71 -13.55 10.72 1.09
C ASP A 71 -12.89 12.11 1.06
N GLY A 72 -11.82 12.29 0.28
CA GLY A 72 -11.03 13.52 0.13
C GLY A 72 -10.04 13.78 1.26
N SER A 73 -9.90 12.90 2.22
CA SER A 73 -8.83 12.99 3.21
C SER A 73 -7.46 12.71 2.55
N VAL A 74 -6.41 13.33 3.11
CA VAL A 74 -5.05 13.14 2.59
C VAL A 74 -4.41 11.94 3.29
N ALA A 75 -3.92 10.98 2.52
CA ALA A 75 -3.12 9.88 3.04
C ALA A 75 -1.64 10.23 3.04
N SER A 76 -0.95 9.94 4.13
CA SER A 76 0.48 10.23 4.26
C SER A 76 1.36 9.36 3.35
N MET A 77 0.88 8.17 2.97
CA MET A 77 1.58 7.21 2.11
C MET A 77 0.61 6.14 1.58
N CYS A 78 0.83 5.70 0.35
CA CYS A 78 0.17 4.54 -0.25
C CYS A 78 1.18 3.77 -1.12
N GLY A 79 1.60 2.57 -0.66
CA GLY A 79 2.59 1.75 -1.39
C GLY A 79 2.07 1.25 -2.75
N ASN A 80 0.78 0.95 -2.86
CA ASN A 80 0.15 0.57 -4.12
C ASN A 80 0.12 1.74 -5.11
N GLY A 81 -0.29 2.92 -4.62
CA GLY A 81 -0.28 4.15 -5.40
C GLY A 81 1.13 4.56 -5.82
N LEU A 82 2.13 4.44 -4.93
CA LEU A 82 3.50 4.79 -5.25
C LEU A 82 4.09 3.91 -6.37
N ARG A 83 3.68 2.62 -6.47
CA ARG A 83 4.07 1.80 -7.62
C ARG A 83 3.50 2.34 -8.93
N CYS A 84 2.22 2.74 -8.94
CA CYS A 84 1.59 3.31 -10.13
C CYS A 84 2.23 4.65 -10.54
N VAL A 85 2.47 5.54 -9.57
CA VAL A 85 3.19 6.80 -9.81
C VAL A 85 4.62 6.53 -10.27
N GLY A 86 5.30 5.56 -9.66
CA GLY A 86 6.66 5.16 -10.04
C GLY A 86 6.75 4.71 -11.49
N ARG A 87 5.83 3.85 -11.94
CA ARG A 87 5.75 3.47 -13.35
C ARG A 87 5.48 4.67 -14.26
N TYR A 88 4.51 5.51 -13.91
CA TYR A 88 4.21 6.73 -14.68
C TYR A 88 5.44 7.61 -14.88
N LEU A 89 6.17 7.87 -13.78
CA LEU A 89 7.37 8.70 -13.81
C LEU A 89 8.52 8.05 -14.60
N ALA A 90 8.67 6.72 -14.49
CA ALA A 90 9.67 5.99 -15.28
C ALA A 90 9.44 6.15 -16.77
N GLU A 91 8.19 6.04 -17.23
CA GLU A 91 7.81 6.24 -18.63
C GLU A 91 7.95 7.72 -19.05
N LYS A 92 7.56 8.67 -18.16
CA LYS A 92 7.67 10.13 -18.44
C LYS A 92 9.11 10.60 -18.59
N PHE A 93 10.04 10.10 -17.74
CA PHE A 93 11.42 10.58 -17.66
C PHE A 93 12.47 9.61 -18.25
N ASP A 94 12.04 8.46 -18.77
CA ASP A 94 12.92 7.38 -19.28
C ASP A 94 13.99 6.95 -18.25
N GLN A 95 13.55 6.71 -16.99
CA GLN A 95 14.40 6.32 -15.88
C GLN A 95 13.77 5.16 -15.10
N THR A 96 14.59 4.23 -14.62
CA THR A 96 14.14 3.07 -13.84
C THR A 96 14.45 3.15 -12.35
N ASP A 97 15.38 4.03 -11.95
CA ASP A 97 15.83 4.23 -10.57
C ASP A 97 15.79 5.71 -10.21
N PHE A 98 14.97 6.06 -9.22
CA PHE A 98 14.81 7.43 -8.78
C PHE A 98 14.15 7.51 -7.40
N LYS A 99 14.08 8.73 -6.85
CA LYS A 99 13.30 9.02 -5.62
C LYS A 99 12.05 9.82 -5.95
N VAL A 100 11.01 9.54 -5.18
CA VAL A 100 9.74 10.28 -5.17
C VAL A 100 9.53 10.85 -3.78
N GLN A 101 9.29 12.15 -3.71
CA GLN A 101 8.89 12.83 -2.47
C GLN A 101 7.47 12.42 -2.10
N THR A 102 7.27 12.01 -0.84
CA THR A 102 5.95 11.79 -0.25
C THR A 102 5.78 12.72 0.95
N MET A 103 4.60 12.74 1.56
CA MET A 103 4.34 13.59 2.73
C MET A 103 5.33 13.35 3.90
N GLN A 104 5.88 12.14 4.04
CA GLN A 104 6.69 11.76 5.20
C GLN A 104 8.15 11.44 4.88
N ALA A 105 8.47 11.11 3.65
CA ALA A 105 9.81 10.66 3.29
C ALA A 105 10.05 10.73 1.77
N ASP A 106 11.31 10.78 1.38
CA ASP A 106 11.79 10.58 0.02
C ASP A 106 12.05 9.09 -0.18
N LEU A 107 11.25 8.46 -1.02
CA LEU A 107 11.24 7.01 -1.19
C LEU A 107 11.87 6.59 -2.51
N ASN A 108 12.74 5.58 -2.45
CA ASN A 108 13.31 4.99 -3.65
C ASN A 108 12.26 4.18 -4.40
N VAL A 109 12.28 4.34 -5.72
CA VAL A 109 11.48 3.57 -6.68
C VAL A 109 12.42 2.89 -7.65
N HIS A 110 12.14 1.61 -7.96
CA HIS A 110 12.82 0.86 -9.00
C HIS A 110 11.80 0.17 -9.90
N VAL A 111 11.88 0.37 -11.21
CA VAL A 111 11.03 -0.32 -12.18
C VAL A 111 11.81 -1.48 -12.76
N PHE A 112 11.30 -2.69 -12.55
CA PHE A 112 11.87 -3.95 -13.02
C PHE A 112 11.36 -4.29 -14.43
N ASP A 113 11.93 -5.32 -15.03
CA ASP A 113 11.32 -5.99 -16.18
C ASP A 113 9.95 -6.55 -15.78
N ASP A 114 9.05 -6.68 -16.75
CA ASP A 114 7.71 -7.24 -16.54
C ASP A 114 7.80 -8.65 -15.91
N ILE A 115 7.02 -8.87 -14.83
CA ILE A 115 6.98 -10.18 -14.15
C ILE A 115 6.28 -11.24 -14.98
N ALA A 116 5.37 -10.82 -15.84
CA ALA A 116 4.68 -11.60 -16.84
C ALA A 116 4.34 -10.70 -18.03
N LYS A 117 3.88 -11.25 -19.13
CA LYS A 117 3.51 -10.48 -20.31
C LYS A 117 2.49 -9.39 -19.95
N GLY A 118 2.86 -8.13 -20.20
CA GLY A 118 2.01 -6.96 -19.95
C GLY A 118 1.74 -6.68 -18.46
N VAL A 119 2.52 -7.26 -17.54
CA VAL A 119 2.42 -7.03 -16.09
C VAL A 119 3.68 -6.35 -15.61
N SER A 120 3.64 -5.03 -15.62
CA SER A 120 4.73 -4.18 -15.15
C SER A 120 4.99 -4.38 -13.66
N TRP A 121 6.27 -4.47 -13.27
CA TRP A 121 6.68 -4.78 -11.90
C TRP A 121 7.51 -3.66 -11.30
N VAL A 122 7.01 -3.07 -10.21
CA VAL A 122 7.60 -1.88 -9.60
C VAL A 122 7.89 -2.14 -8.13
N GLY A 123 9.11 -1.84 -7.72
CA GLY A 123 9.55 -1.87 -6.33
C GLY A 123 9.59 -0.48 -5.73
N VAL A 124 9.04 -0.34 -4.54
CA VAL A 124 9.04 0.93 -3.78
C VAL A 124 9.58 0.70 -2.38
N GLN A 125 10.32 1.67 -1.87
CA GLN A 125 10.81 1.65 -0.51
C GLN A 125 9.68 1.92 0.47
N ILE A 126 9.57 1.08 1.50
CA ILE A 126 8.70 1.26 2.66
C ILE A 126 9.60 1.50 3.86
N ALA A 127 9.60 2.72 4.35
CA ALA A 127 10.46 3.20 5.42
C ALA A 127 9.82 4.41 6.13
N PRO A 128 10.25 4.72 7.38
CA PRO A 128 11.10 3.93 8.25
C PRO A 128 10.37 2.76 8.90
N VAL A 129 11.12 1.75 9.39
CA VAL A 129 10.59 0.69 10.25
C VAL A 129 10.98 1.00 11.69
N ARG A 130 10.01 1.12 12.59
CA ARG A 130 10.20 1.51 13.98
C ARG A 130 9.47 0.59 14.93
N PHE A 131 10.04 0.36 16.14
CA PHE A 131 9.52 -0.55 17.15
C PHE A 131 9.30 0.12 18.51
N ALA A 132 9.77 1.35 18.69
CA ALA A 132 9.66 2.02 19.97
C ALA A 132 8.21 2.42 20.30
N PRO A 133 7.80 2.39 21.58
CA PRO A 133 6.47 2.83 22.01
C PRO A 133 6.12 4.26 21.58
N SER A 134 7.13 5.13 21.45
CA SER A 134 6.95 6.50 20.96
C SER A 134 6.48 6.60 19.52
N ASP A 135 6.72 5.57 18.71
CA ASP A 135 6.34 5.50 17.30
C ASP A 135 5.06 4.67 17.09
N LEU A 136 4.59 3.99 18.14
CA LEU A 136 3.44 3.11 18.15
C LEU A 136 2.45 3.57 19.21
N PRO A 137 1.16 3.73 18.87
CA PRO A 137 0.17 4.29 19.80
C PRO A 137 -0.35 3.22 20.78
N TYR A 138 0.51 2.38 21.39
CA TYR A 138 0.03 1.44 22.41
C TYR A 138 0.32 1.90 23.83
N THR A 139 -0.59 1.56 24.74
CA THR A 139 -0.55 1.88 26.17
C THR A 139 -0.98 0.68 27.00
N ASN A 140 -0.67 0.69 28.30
CA ASN A 140 -1.04 -0.37 29.25
C ASN A 140 -0.54 -1.78 28.87
N LEU A 141 0.52 -1.85 28.13
CA LEU A 141 1.27 -3.07 27.83
C LEU A 141 2.70 -2.86 28.33
N ASP A 142 3.18 -3.73 29.20
CA ASP A 142 4.50 -3.60 29.85
C ASP A 142 5.63 -4.12 28.95
N PHE A 143 5.73 -3.58 27.73
CA PHE A 143 6.77 -3.91 26.76
C PHE A 143 7.51 -2.66 26.27
N ASP A 144 8.84 -2.73 26.24
CA ASP A 144 9.67 -1.73 25.54
C ASP A 144 9.53 -1.87 24.01
N GLN A 145 9.40 -3.11 23.54
CA GLN A 145 9.08 -3.49 22.15
C GLN A 145 8.27 -4.78 22.18
N ILE A 146 7.30 -4.87 21.28
CA ILE A 146 6.52 -6.10 21.12
C ILE A 146 7.09 -6.86 19.92
N ILE A 147 7.88 -7.90 20.19
CA ILE A 147 8.51 -8.75 19.16
C ILE A 147 8.30 -10.21 19.54
N ASN A 148 7.35 -10.89 18.89
CA ASN A 148 6.99 -12.29 19.14
C ASN A 148 6.57 -12.56 20.59
N GLU A 149 5.84 -11.63 21.19
CA GLU A 149 5.41 -11.67 22.59
C GLU A 149 3.99 -12.21 22.74
N GLU A 150 3.73 -12.93 23.83
CA GLU A 150 2.41 -13.34 24.24
C GLU A 150 1.72 -12.13 24.91
N ILE A 151 0.50 -11.80 24.45
CA ILE A 151 -0.32 -10.73 25.02
C ILE A 151 -1.68 -11.34 25.38
N PRO A 152 -1.85 -11.79 26.63
CA PRO A 152 -3.08 -12.49 27.06
C PRO A 152 -4.36 -11.65 26.88
N GLU A 153 -4.23 -10.31 26.86
CA GLU A 153 -5.33 -9.40 26.60
C GLU A 153 -5.86 -9.45 25.16
N PHE A 154 -5.05 -10.00 24.24
CA PHE A 154 -5.40 -10.12 22.81
C PHE A 154 -5.73 -11.54 22.42
N SER A 155 -5.02 -12.52 22.98
CA SER A 155 -5.22 -13.95 22.73
C SER A 155 -4.49 -14.83 23.76
N ASP A 156 -5.08 -15.98 24.09
CA ASP A 156 -4.51 -16.96 25.02
C ASP A 156 -3.36 -17.80 24.39
N HIS A 157 -3.19 -17.78 23.07
CA HIS A 157 -2.27 -18.70 22.36
C HIS A 157 -1.48 -18.05 21.23
N LEU A 158 -1.83 -16.82 20.81
CA LEU A 158 -1.12 -16.14 19.74
C LEU A 158 0.03 -15.28 20.29
N LYS A 159 1.07 -15.15 19.45
CA LYS A 159 2.18 -14.21 19.69
C LYS A 159 2.10 -13.05 18.73
N PHE A 160 2.50 -11.90 19.20
CA PHE A 160 2.37 -10.65 18.48
C PHE A 160 3.70 -9.94 18.28
N THR A 161 3.82 -9.27 17.14
CA THR A 161 4.88 -8.31 16.86
C THR A 161 4.23 -7.00 16.46
N SER A 162 4.66 -5.87 17.04
CA SER A 162 4.16 -4.56 16.69
C SER A 162 5.24 -3.67 16.14
N MET A 163 4.97 -3.01 15.01
CA MET A 163 5.90 -2.07 14.37
C MET A 163 5.17 -0.97 13.59
N ALA A 164 5.82 0.17 13.42
CA ALA A 164 5.37 1.24 12.52
C ALA A 164 6.11 1.17 11.19
N VAL A 165 5.36 1.25 10.05
CA VAL A 165 5.88 1.16 8.66
C VAL A 165 5.11 2.07 7.67
N PRO A 166 5.16 3.37 7.74
CA PRO A 166 5.28 4.23 8.92
C PRO A 166 4.05 4.19 9.84
N ASN A 167 2.88 3.72 9.35
CA ASN A 167 1.67 3.54 10.14
C ASN A 167 1.78 2.30 11.07
N PRO A 168 1.03 2.27 12.19
CA PRO A 168 1.14 1.20 13.17
C PRO A 168 0.51 -0.11 12.67
N HIS A 169 1.24 -1.20 12.90
CA HIS A 169 0.84 -2.57 12.59
C HIS A 169 1.02 -3.48 13.80
N LEU A 170 0.04 -4.35 14.05
CA LEU A 170 0.12 -5.50 14.95
C LEU A 170 0.04 -6.77 14.10
N ILE A 171 1.01 -7.65 14.23
CA ILE A 171 1.17 -8.84 13.40
C ILE A 171 1.12 -10.09 14.27
N SER A 172 0.41 -11.13 13.81
CA SER A 172 0.45 -12.46 14.37
C SER A 172 0.56 -13.52 13.27
N PHE A 173 1.32 -14.58 13.55
CA PHE A 173 1.39 -15.77 12.70
C PHE A 173 0.46 -16.82 13.28
N VAL A 174 -0.45 -17.34 12.44
CA VAL A 174 -1.51 -18.28 12.83
C VAL A 174 -1.27 -19.64 12.18
N GLU A 175 -1.68 -20.70 12.87
CA GLU A 175 -1.67 -22.06 12.33
C GLU A 175 -2.90 -22.32 11.44
N ASP A 176 -2.88 -23.42 10.67
CA ASP A 176 -3.96 -23.74 9.73
C ASP A 176 -5.33 -24.02 10.37
N ASP A 177 -5.32 -24.45 11.64
CA ASP A 177 -6.54 -24.77 12.39
C ASP A 177 -7.25 -23.54 12.98
N ASP A 178 -6.59 -22.36 12.95
CA ASP A 178 -7.18 -21.12 13.43
C ASP A 178 -8.20 -20.59 12.40
N ASP A 179 -9.37 -20.17 12.88
CA ASP A 179 -10.28 -19.35 12.07
C ASP A 179 -9.69 -17.93 11.92
N LEU A 180 -8.82 -17.81 10.92
CA LEU A 180 -8.06 -16.59 10.67
C LEU A 180 -8.98 -15.37 10.52
N GLU A 181 -10.06 -15.49 9.73
CA GLU A 181 -10.90 -14.33 9.44
C GLU A 181 -11.74 -13.92 10.64
N GLU A 182 -12.33 -14.87 11.38
CA GLU A 182 -13.13 -14.55 12.56
C GLU A 182 -12.26 -13.97 13.67
N THR A 183 -11.11 -14.58 13.96
CA THR A 183 -10.18 -14.11 14.99
C THR A 183 -9.62 -12.73 14.64
N LEU A 184 -9.22 -12.53 13.39
CA LEU A 184 -8.75 -11.23 12.90
C LEU A 184 -9.83 -10.17 12.96
N PHE A 185 -11.08 -10.50 12.57
CA PHE A 185 -12.21 -9.58 12.64
C PHE A 185 -12.48 -9.13 14.07
N ASN A 186 -12.51 -10.07 15.01
CA ASN A 186 -12.80 -9.80 16.43
C ASN A 186 -11.70 -8.90 17.03
N LEU A 187 -10.42 -9.27 16.86
CA LEU A 187 -9.30 -8.49 17.37
C LEU A 187 -9.17 -7.13 16.67
N GLY A 188 -9.29 -7.11 15.34
CA GLY A 188 -9.24 -5.89 14.55
C GLY A 188 -10.33 -4.89 14.94
N THR A 189 -11.56 -5.38 15.13
CA THR A 189 -12.69 -4.57 15.60
C THR A 189 -12.43 -4.04 17.02
N TYR A 190 -11.99 -4.92 17.93
CA TYR A 190 -11.70 -4.55 19.31
C TYR A 190 -10.65 -3.44 19.41
N LEU A 191 -9.53 -3.57 18.68
CA LEU A 191 -8.43 -2.61 18.77
C LEU A 191 -8.65 -1.32 17.96
N ASN A 192 -9.70 -1.26 17.13
CA ASN A 192 -10.07 -0.07 16.35
C ASN A 192 -11.37 0.62 16.85
N GLN A 193 -11.94 0.14 17.97
CA GLN A 193 -12.91 0.85 18.78
C GLN A 193 -12.22 1.46 20.03
N PRO A 194 -12.90 2.30 20.82
CA PRO A 194 -12.31 2.81 22.08
C PRO A 194 -11.80 1.67 22.96
N ASN A 195 -10.50 1.58 23.15
CA ASN A 195 -9.84 0.54 23.93
C ASN A 195 -8.64 1.12 24.71
N ASN A 196 -8.11 0.34 25.65
CA ASN A 196 -7.04 0.76 26.54
C ASN A 196 -5.61 0.50 25.98
N TYR A 197 -5.50 -0.18 24.85
CA TYR A 197 -4.22 -0.67 24.34
C TYR A 197 -3.72 0.10 23.11
N TYR A 198 -4.59 0.32 22.14
CA TYR A 198 -4.31 1.13 20.94
C TYR A 198 -5.36 2.24 20.83
N PRO A 199 -5.21 3.35 21.58
CA PRO A 199 -6.23 4.42 21.64
C PRO A 199 -6.51 5.06 20.27
N ASP A 200 -5.52 5.08 19.37
CA ASP A 200 -5.65 5.62 18.01
C ASP A 200 -5.92 4.52 16.96
N GLY A 201 -6.14 3.28 17.42
CA GLY A 201 -6.30 2.11 16.55
C GLY A 201 -5.00 1.61 15.93
N VAL A 202 -5.05 0.43 15.31
CA VAL A 202 -3.90 -0.24 14.70
C VAL A 202 -4.36 -1.10 13.52
N ASN A 203 -3.52 -1.21 12.48
CA ASN A 203 -3.72 -2.21 11.43
C ASN A 203 -3.36 -3.60 11.97
N VAL A 204 -4.30 -4.54 11.98
CA VAL A 204 -4.06 -5.90 12.46
C VAL A 204 -3.82 -6.82 11.26
N ASN A 205 -2.73 -7.58 11.30
CA ASN A 205 -2.33 -8.45 10.20
C ASN A 205 -2.15 -9.87 10.72
N PHE A 206 -2.90 -10.82 10.18
CA PHE A 206 -2.67 -12.23 10.43
C PHE A 206 -2.02 -12.88 9.22
N SER A 207 -1.07 -13.78 9.48
CA SER A 207 -0.30 -14.41 8.44
C SER A 207 -0.21 -15.91 8.64
N LYS A 208 -0.34 -16.66 7.53
CA LYS A 208 0.02 -18.08 7.47
C LYS A 208 1.37 -18.24 6.77
N ILE A 209 2.25 -19.06 7.35
CA ILE A 209 3.53 -19.42 6.74
C ILE A 209 3.28 -20.54 5.75
N LEU A 210 3.50 -20.25 4.46
CA LEU A 210 3.29 -21.22 3.37
C LEU A 210 4.56 -22.01 3.01
N GLY A 211 5.72 -21.59 3.52
CA GLY A 211 7.01 -22.21 3.30
C GLY A 211 8.16 -21.22 3.39
N LYS A 212 9.36 -21.64 2.96
CA LYS A 212 10.53 -20.76 2.93
C LYS A 212 10.26 -19.58 2.00
N ASN A 213 10.52 -18.35 2.49
CA ASN A 213 10.25 -17.10 1.78
C ASN A 213 8.82 -16.99 1.22
N LYS A 214 7.82 -17.56 1.89
CA LYS A 214 6.46 -17.59 1.38
C LYS A 214 5.42 -17.49 2.49
N ILE A 215 4.58 -16.46 2.44
CA ILE A 215 3.52 -16.20 3.42
C ILE A 215 2.21 -15.80 2.73
N PHE A 216 1.08 -16.01 3.43
CA PHE A 216 -0.21 -15.41 3.11
C PHE A 216 -0.54 -14.39 4.19
N VAL A 217 -1.02 -13.21 3.81
CA VAL A 217 -1.35 -12.10 4.73
C VAL A 217 -2.79 -11.68 4.54
N ARG A 218 -3.50 -11.53 5.65
CA ARG A 218 -4.83 -10.94 5.74
C ARG A 218 -4.78 -9.73 6.68
N THR A 219 -5.31 -8.60 6.25
CA THR A 219 -5.26 -7.35 7.00
C THR A 219 -6.66 -6.84 7.34
N PHE A 220 -6.83 -6.40 8.58
CA PHE A 220 -7.92 -5.54 9.03
C PHE A 220 -7.32 -4.14 9.23
N GLU A 221 -7.65 -3.22 8.32
CA GLU A 221 -7.08 -1.87 8.33
C GLU A 221 -7.83 -0.93 9.25
N ARG A 222 -7.08 -0.10 9.94
CA ARG A 222 -7.58 0.96 10.82
C ARG A 222 -8.48 1.92 10.06
N GLY A 223 -9.72 2.07 10.52
CA GLY A 223 -10.72 2.98 9.93
C GLY A 223 -11.41 2.45 8.67
N VAL A 224 -10.99 1.28 8.15
CA VAL A 224 -11.53 0.69 6.91
C VAL A 224 -12.14 -0.69 7.15
N GLY A 225 -11.48 -1.57 7.89
CA GLY A 225 -11.84 -2.97 8.06
C GLY A 225 -11.04 -3.90 7.16
N PHE A 226 -11.63 -5.00 6.68
CA PHE A 226 -10.97 -5.91 5.76
C PHE A 226 -10.70 -5.26 4.40
N THR A 227 -9.45 -5.39 3.93
CA THR A 227 -9.04 -4.97 2.59
C THR A 227 -8.42 -6.14 1.84
N ASN A 228 -8.43 -6.07 0.50
CA ASN A 228 -7.84 -7.12 -0.34
C ASN A 228 -6.31 -7.09 -0.33
N ALA A 229 -5.72 -5.89 -0.21
CA ALA A 229 -4.28 -5.71 -0.18
C ALA A 229 -3.88 -4.45 0.60
N CYS A 230 -3.08 -4.63 1.65
CA CYS A 230 -2.46 -3.54 2.41
C CYS A 230 -0.94 -3.60 2.22
N GLY A 231 -0.38 -2.67 1.43
CA GLY A 231 1.04 -2.66 1.10
C GLY A 231 1.95 -2.57 2.32
N THR A 232 1.63 -1.67 3.27
CA THR A 232 2.38 -1.53 4.53
C THR A 232 2.16 -2.73 5.46
N GLY A 233 0.95 -3.31 5.49
CA GLY A 233 0.65 -4.52 6.25
C GLY A 233 1.47 -5.73 5.77
N MET A 234 1.53 -5.95 4.45
CA MET A 234 2.37 -6.99 3.85
C MET A 234 3.85 -6.77 4.14
N SER A 235 4.31 -5.51 4.06
CA SER A 235 5.70 -5.14 4.37
C SER A 235 6.05 -5.38 5.84
N ALA A 236 5.20 -4.92 6.76
CA ALA A 236 5.38 -5.13 8.20
C ALA A 236 5.38 -6.64 8.55
N THR A 237 4.46 -7.41 7.95
CA THR A 237 4.40 -8.86 8.16
C THR A 237 5.64 -9.56 7.64
N SER A 238 6.19 -9.15 6.50
CA SER A 238 7.44 -9.70 5.96
C SER A 238 8.65 -9.41 6.86
N MET A 239 8.73 -8.20 7.43
CA MET A 239 9.77 -7.87 8.41
C MET A 239 9.61 -8.72 9.69
N ALA A 240 8.38 -8.87 10.21
CA ALA A 240 8.10 -9.73 11.35
C ALA A 240 8.44 -11.21 11.05
N PHE A 241 8.15 -11.69 9.83
CA PHE A 241 8.51 -13.04 9.40
C PHE A 241 10.03 -13.27 9.44
N ALA A 242 10.80 -12.33 8.88
CA ALA A 242 12.26 -12.43 8.90
C ALA A 242 12.87 -12.35 10.32
N MET A 243 12.23 -11.60 11.22
CA MET A 243 12.70 -11.45 12.61
C MET A 243 12.32 -12.66 13.48
N ASN A 244 11.11 -13.18 13.33
CA ASN A 244 10.58 -14.23 14.22
C ASN A 244 10.93 -15.64 13.74
N TYR A 245 11.17 -15.83 12.42
CA TYR A 245 11.44 -17.14 11.79
C TYR A 245 12.64 -17.06 10.84
N PRO A 246 13.84 -16.65 11.34
CA PRO A 246 15.00 -16.43 10.47
C PRO A 246 15.47 -17.69 9.73
N GLU A 247 15.14 -18.89 10.23
CA GLU A 247 15.42 -20.17 9.57
C GLU A 247 14.58 -20.42 8.32
N LEU A 248 13.43 -19.74 8.20
CA LEU A 248 12.52 -19.83 7.06
C LEU A 248 12.68 -18.67 6.07
N VAL A 249 13.56 -17.71 6.36
CA VAL A 249 13.75 -16.53 5.49
C VAL A 249 15.20 -16.45 5.01
N ASP A 250 15.36 -16.42 3.70
CA ASP A 250 16.59 -16.03 3.05
C ASP A 250 16.47 -14.57 2.62
N VAL A 251 17.13 -13.66 3.35
CA VAL A 251 17.05 -12.21 3.09
C VAL A 251 17.72 -11.79 1.78
N SER A 252 18.51 -12.67 1.13
CA SER A 252 19.06 -12.42 -0.20
C SER A 252 18.00 -12.52 -1.32
N GLU A 253 16.95 -13.31 -1.06
CA GLU A 253 15.86 -13.56 -1.99
C GLU A 253 14.57 -12.82 -1.58
N PRO A 254 13.68 -12.49 -2.51
CA PRO A 254 12.38 -11.94 -2.18
C PRO A 254 11.50 -12.91 -1.38
N ILE A 255 10.65 -12.37 -0.52
CA ILE A 255 9.55 -13.08 0.13
C ILE A 255 8.32 -12.94 -0.74
N ASP A 256 7.73 -14.05 -1.16
CA ASP A 256 6.43 -14.09 -1.83
C ASP A 256 5.31 -13.87 -0.82
N VAL A 257 4.53 -12.82 -1.00
CA VAL A 257 3.43 -12.46 -0.12
C VAL A 257 2.12 -12.55 -0.88
N PHE A 258 1.31 -13.53 -0.52
CA PHE A 258 -0.03 -13.72 -1.06
C PHE A 258 -1.05 -12.99 -0.20
N ASN A 259 -2.11 -12.50 -0.81
CA ASN A 259 -3.23 -11.82 -0.17
C ASN A 259 -4.50 -11.99 -1.02
N PRO A 260 -5.70 -11.60 -0.56
CA PRO A 260 -6.91 -11.73 -1.36
C PRO A 260 -6.89 -11.00 -2.71
N GLY A 261 -6.16 -9.88 -2.81
CA GLY A 261 -5.97 -9.09 -4.05
C GLY A 261 -4.87 -9.62 -4.98
N GLY A 262 -4.21 -10.75 -4.63
CA GLY A 262 -3.20 -11.37 -5.49
C GLY A 262 -1.87 -11.64 -4.81
N LYS A 263 -0.78 -11.21 -5.42
CA LYS A 263 0.59 -11.46 -4.97
C LYS A 263 1.43 -10.19 -5.07
N VAL A 264 2.25 -9.96 -4.07
CA VAL A 264 3.40 -9.04 -4.12
C VAL A 264 4.66 -9.77 -3.69
N GLN A 265 5.79 -9.15 -3.87
CA GLN A 265 7.06 -9.60 -3.30
C GLN A 265 7.61 -8.52 -2.38
N THR A 266 8.32 -8.96 -1.34
CA THR A 266 9.02 -8.03 -0.45
C THR A 266 10.47 -8.48 -0.29
N LYS A 267 11.37 -7.51 -0.19
CA LYS A 267 12.76 -7.76 0.21
C LYS A 267 13.03 -6.95 1.47
N VAL A 268 13.40 -7.65 2.55
CA VAL A 268 13.58 -7.03 3.86
C VAL A 268 15.05 -6.69 4.12
N HIS A 269 15.29 -5.50 4.65
CA HIS A 269 16.59 -5.03 5.12
C HIS A 269 16.51 -4.91 6.63
N THR A 270 17.22 -5.83 7.32
CA THR A 270 17.04 -6.06 8.76
C THR A 270 18.11 -5.42 9.64
N GLU A 271 19.08 -4.68 9.07
CA GLU A 271 20.14 -4.01 9.81
C GLU A 271 19.54 -3.04 10.85
N PRO A 272 19.90 -3.15 12.13
CA PRO A 272 19.21 -2.43 13.22
C PRO A 272 19.07 -0.92 13.01
N ASP A 273 20.08 -0.28 12.44
CA ASP A 273 20.13 1.18 12.25
C ASP A 273 19.52 1.63 10.89
N ASN A 274 19.18 0.67 10.01
CA ASN A 274 18.67 0.97 8.67
C ASN A 274 17.68 -0.10 8.20
N ARG A 275 16.57 -0.26 8.95
CA ARG A 275 15.51 -1.19 8.58
C ARG A 275 14.56 -0.55 7.59
N TRP A 276 14.34 -1.24 6.50
CA TRP A 276 13.34 -0.87 5.49
C TRP A 276 12.91 -2.10 4.68
N ILE A 277 11.84 -1.99 3.94
CA ILE A 277 11.33 -3.05 3.08
C ILE A 277 11.19 -2.51 1.65
N GLN A 278 11.64 -3.27 0.66
CA GLN A 278 11.26 -3.06 -0.72
C GLN A 278 9.97 -3.83 -0.97
N LEU A 279 8.90 -3.13 -1.29
CA LEU A 279 7.63 -3.71 -1.70
C LEU A 279 7.56 -3.72 -3.23
N MET A 280 7.49 -4.89 -3.83
CA MET A 280 7.44 -5.09 -5.29
C MET A 280 6.08 -5.66 -5.68
N GLY A 281 5.45 -5.08 -6.70
CA GLY A 281 4.15 -5.54 -7.19
C GLY A 281 3.79 -4.90 -8.51
N ASN A 282 2.62 -5.28 -9.03
CA ASN A 282 2.12 -4.69 -10.26
C ASN A 282 1.85 -3.19 -10.13
N ALA A 283 1.96 -2.52 -11.27
CA ALA A 283 1.48 -1.18 -11.51
C ALA A 283 0.73 -1.20 -12.85
N THR A 284 -0.54 -1.58 -12.80
CA THR A 284 -1.37 -1.79 -13.99
C THR A 284 -2.02 -0.48 -14.39
N PHE A 285 -1.89 -0.11 -15.64
CA PHE A 285 -2.61 0.99 -16.27
C PHE A 285 -3.80 0.41 -17.00
N VAL A 286 -4.98 0.47 -16.39
CA VAL A 286 -6.23 -0.04 -16.99
C VAL A 286 -6.59 0.78 -18.22
N GLY A 287 -6.36 2.10 -18.17
CA GLY A 287 -6.62 3.02 -19.25
C GLY A 287 -6.50 4.47 -18.83
N TYR A 288 -7.12 5.36 -19.60
CA TYR A 288 -7.20 6.78 -19.27
C TYR A 288 -8.53 7.40 -19.74
N ILE A 289 -8.90 8.48 -19.08
CA ILE A 289 -10.04 9.34 -19.45
C ILE A 289 -9.49 10.70 -19.86
N GLU A 290 -9.97 11.26 -20.95
CA GLU A 290 -9.68 12.64 -21.34
C GLU A 290 -10.79 13.56 -20.83
N ALA A 291 -10.42 14.60 -20.09
CA ALA A 291 -11.33 15.61 -19.57
C ALA A 291 -10.83 17.02 -19.92
N ASP A 292 -11.74 17.96 -20.07
CA ASP A 292 -11.34 19.36 -20.12
C ASP A 292 -10.95 19.80 -18.70
N GLU A 293 -9.86 20.56 -18.58
CA GLU A 293 -9.35 21.02 -17.28
C GLU A 293 -10.41 21.80 -16.48
N VAL A 294 -11.26 22.57 -17.18
CA VAL A 294 -12.37 23.30 -16.56
C VAL A 294 -13.40 22.36 -15.93
N ASP A 295 -13.62 21.20 -16.54
CA ASP A 295 -14.61 20.22 -16.09
C ASP A 295 -14.13 19.42 -14.87
N LEU A 296 -12.81 19.41 -14.58
CA LEU A 296 -12.28 18.71 -13.41
C LEU A 296 -12.99 19.13 -12.12
N LEU A 297 -13.34 20.41 -11.99
CA LEU A 297 -13.96 20.95 -10.77
C LEU A 297 -15.45 21.32 -10.95
N SER A 298 -15.93 21.61 -12.14
CA SER A 298 -17.24 22.22 -12.36
C SER A 298 -18.30 21.25 -12.88
N GLU A 299 -17.99 20.43 -13.89
CA GLU A 299 -18.97 19.61 -14.60
C GLU A 299 -18.75 18.10 -14.36
N PRO A 300 -19.75 17.24 -14.54
CA PRO A 300 -19.55 15.80 -14.51
C PRO A 300 -18.55 15.34 -15.57
N ILE A 301 -17.53 14.58 -15.14
CA ILE A 301 -16.56 13.98 -16.05
C ILE A 301 -17.22 12.80 -16.76
N GLN A 302 -17.16 12.80 -18.10
CA GLN A 302 -17.74 11.74 -18.91
C GLN A 302 -16.84 10.49 -18.87
N ASN A 303 -17.48 9.32 -18.82
CA ASN A 303 -16.78 8.06 -18.96
C ASN A 303 -16.49 7.77 -20.44
N ASN A 304 -15.33 8.21 -20.89
CA ASN A 304 -14.77 7.92 -22.20
C ASN A 304 -13.47 7.12 -22.05
N LEU A 305 -13.45 6.14 -21.13
CA LEU A 305 -12.28 5.33 -20.81
C LEU A 305 -11.73 4.65 -22.08
N VAL A 306 -10.49 4.96 -22.39
CA VAL A 306 -9.71 4.29 -23.42
C VAL A 306 -8.85 3.22 -22.71
N GLU A 307 -9.24 1.96 -22.90
CA GLU A 307 -8.57 0.82 -22.25
C GLU A 307 -7.20 0.53 -22.87
N SER A 308 -6.22 0.14 -22.05
CA SER A 308 -4.89 -0.28 -22.49
C SER A 308 -4.83 -1.76 -22.89
N GLY A 309 -5.67 -2.58 -22.26
CA GLY A 309 -5.63 -4.05 -22.34
C GLY A 309 -4.79 -4.73 -21.24
N GLU A 310 -4.05 -3.98 -20.43
CA GLU A 310 -3.18 -4.54 -19.36
C GLU A 310 -3.96 -5.21 -18.24
N GLU A 311 -5.20 -4.79 -17.99
CA GLU A 311 -6.07 -5.43 -16.99
C GLU A 311 -6.29 -6.91 -17.31
N ALA A 312 -6.48 -7.26 -18.59
CA ALA A 312 -6.66 -8.64 -19.00
C ALA A 312 -5.37 -9.47 -18.79
N ASP A 313 -4.19 -8.88 -19.06
CA ASP A 313 -2.89 -9.53 -18.84
C ASP A 313 -2.64 -9.72 -17.31
N TYR A 314 -2.98 -8.73 -16.48
CA TYR A 314 -2.89 -8.83 -15.02
C TYR A 314 -3.80 -9.93 -14.47
N LEU A 315 -5.07 -9.99 -14.87
CA LEU A 315 -6.02 -11.02 -14.43
C LEU A 315 -5.54 -12.43 -14.84
N ALA A 316 -5.01 -12.58 -16.06
CA ALA A 316 -4.41 -13.83 -16.49
C ALA A 316 -3.20 -14.24 -15.63
N PHE A 317 -2.35 -13.28 -15.23
CA PHE A 317 -1.26 -13.53 -14.30
C PHE A 317 -1.78 -14.00 -12.92
N ILE A 318 -2.78 -13.31 -12.37
CA ILE A 318 -3.38 -13.67 -11.06
C ILE A 318 -3.95 -15.10 -11.09
N ASP A 319 -4.60 -15.50 -12.18
CA ASP A 319 -5.14 -16.85 -12.31
C ASP A 319 -4.04 -17.94 -12.29
N THR A 320 -2.82 -17.62 -12.74
CA THR A 320 -1.68 -18.56 -12.67
C THR A 320 -1.14 -18.76 -11.25
N ILE A 321 -1.32 -17.78 -10.36
CA ILE A 321 -0.78 -17.84 -9.00
C ILE A 321 -1.80 -18.30 -7.95
N LYS A 322 -3.09 -18.36 -8.30
CA LYS A 322 -4.17 -18.91 -7.44
C LYS A 322 -4.28 -20.44 -7.51
N GLN A 323 -3.51 -21.09 -8.40
CA GLN A 323 -3.42 -22.56 -8.53
C GLN A 323 -2.31 -23.09 -7.63
#